data_3a24d8e752fc8c6de318f174db7df409
#
_entry.id   3a24d8e752fc8c6de318f174db7df409
#
_cell.length_a   1.000
_cell.length_b   1.000
_cell.length_c   1.000
_cell.angle_alpha   90.00
_cell.angle_beta   90.00
_cell.angle_gamma   90.00
#
_symmetry.space_group_name_H-M   'P 1'
#
loop_
_entity.id
_entity.type
_entity.pdbx_description
1 polymer ?
#
loop_
_entity_poly.entity_id
_entity_poly.type
_entity_poly.pdbx_seq_one_letter_code
_entity_poly.pdbx_strand_id
1 'polypeptide(L)'
;MGGNIDPELLQARWVLGGIEPEQFVELAVHALEQGFDGIALQQLAGLSRPTSRDLGNLPARIFAEMGLKPIDRDQAVTIPLARGEPRTSPVISSLCKAFPDFSERWKKHIAWWGGNPAGSYNDMAEFVHFAVEDVFEKGRLDETRGIFQLLEKLLVEADQETRNLIGLGFFETLQNVASWRPNGDKVYGKFFGPISEQIWSELQIMWAGKSNLMDVIRADQKTKDSD
;
A
#
# COMPACT_ATOMS: atom_id res chain seq x y z
N MET A 1 11.06 16.63 14.68
CA MET A 1 11.77 15.34 14.73
C MET A 1 13.05 15.50 13.93
N GLY A 2 14.22 15.73 14.62
CA GLY A 2 15.47 16.05 13.94
C GLY A 2 16.36 14.82 13.81
N GLY A 3 15.97 13.85 13.02
CA GLY A 3 16.88 12.77 12.61
C GLY A 3 17.80 13.24 11.48
N ASN A 4 19.04 12.73 11.47
CA ASN A 4 19.96 13.02 10.37
C ASN A 4 19.44 12.38 9.08
N ILE A 5 19.44 13.13 7.95
CA ILE A 5 19.03 12.59 6.66
C ILE A 5 20.07 11.57 6.19
N ASP A 6 19.62 10.37 5.85
CA ASP A 6 20.42 9.37 5.12
C ASP A 6 20.07 9.50 3.64
N PRO A 7 20.96 10.07 2.80
CA PRO A 7 20.66 10.31 1.37
C PRO A 7 20.47 9.02 0.57
N GLU A 8 21.16 7.93 0.92
CA GLU A 8 21.01 6.64 0.23
C GLU A 8 19.63 6.04 0.49
N LEU A 9 19.19 6.12 1.75
CA LEU A 9 17.85 5.66 2.13
C LEU A 9 16.75 6.49 1.47
N LEU A 10 16.95 7.80 1.39
CA LEU A 10 16.04 8.71 0.71
C LEU A 10 15.93 8.37 -0.79
N GLN A 11 17.08 8.12 -1.44
CA GLN A 11 17.12 7.72 -2.84
C GLN A 11 16.38 6.38 -3.06
N ALA A 12 16.62 5.40 -2.19
CA ALA A 12 15.95 4.11 -2.26
C ALA A 12 14.43 4.23 -2.13
N ARG A 13 13.95 5.00 -1.17
CA ARG A 13 12.51 5.27 -0.98
C ARG A 13 11.90 5.96 -2.19
N TRP A 14 12.60 6.92 -2.80
CA TRP A 14 12.15 7.56 -4.01
C TRP A 14 11.99 6.57 -5.17
N VAL A 15 13.01 5.75 -5.43
CA VAL A 15 12.99 4.74 -6.52
C VAL A 15 11.86 3.71 -6.31
N LEU A 16 11.54 3.41 -5.06
CA LEU A 16 10.44 2.50 -4.69
C LEU A 16 9.05 3.16 -4.71
N GLY A 17 8.97 4.49 -4.92
CA GLY A 17 7.70 5.23 -4.90
C GLY A 17 7.16 5.49 -3.49
N GLY A 18 7.99 5.41 -2.46
CA GLY A 18 7.62 5.60 -1.07
C GLY A 18 7.73 7.04 -0.55
N ILE A 19 7.80 8.03 -1.45
CA ILE A 19 7.85 9.45 -1.07
C ILE A 19 6.88 10.22 -1.96
N GLU A 20 5.89 10.85 -1.33
CA GLU A 20 4.97 11.74 -2.01
C GLU A 20 5.66 13.08 -2.37
N PRO A 21 5.21 13.78 -3.44
CA PRO A 21 5.82 15.04 -3.89
C PRO A 21 5.94 16.09 -2.78
N GLU A 22 4.93 16.26 -1.95
CA GLU A 22 4.91 17.20 -0.84
C GLU A 22 5.94 16.85 0.22
N GLN A 23 6.05 15.58 0.60
CA GLN A 23 7.04 15.08 1.55
C GLN A 23 8.47 15.31 1.04
N PHE A 24 8.65 15.23 -0.29
CA PHE A 24 9.96 15.46 -0.89
C PHE A 24 10.42 16.92 -0.78
N VAL A 25 9.47 17.88 -0.80
CA VAL A 25 9.77 19.30 -0.52
C VAL A 25 10.20 19.50 0.92
N GLU A 26 9.48 18.92 1.90
CA GLU A 26 9.84 18.99 3.31
C GLU A 26 11.24 18.41 3.57
N LEU A 27 11.54 17.29 2.93
CA LEU A 27 12.88 16.66 2.99
C LEU A 27 13.96 17.54 2.39
N ALA A 28 13.67 18.27 1.30
CA ALA A 28 14.63 19.19 0.71
C ALA A 28 14.92 20.37 1.62
N VAL A 29 13.90 20.96 2.25
CA VAL A 29 14.07 22.03 3.26
C VAL A 29 14.95 21.52 4.40
N HIS A 30 14.63 20.35 4.93
CA HIS A 30 15.39 19.77 6.05
C HIS A 30 16.85 19.42 5.66
N ALA A 31 17.08 18.96 4.42
CA ALA A 31 18.44 18.73 3.92
C ALA A 31 19.27 20.01 3.86
N LEU A 32 18.67 21.10 3.39
CA LEU A 32 19.33 22.42 3.39
C LEU A 32 19.67 22.89 4.82
N GLU A 33 18.77 22.66 5.80
CA GLU A 33 19.02 22.98 7.20
C GLU A 33 20.17 22.15 7.78
N GLN A 34 20.38 20.94 7.30
CA GLN A 34 21.52 20.07 7.70
C GLN A 34 22.83 20.39 6.98
N GLY A 35 22.84 21.39 6.10
CA GLY A 35 24.04 21.84 5.42
C GLY A 35 24.31 21.14 4.07
N PHE A 36 23.39 20.33 3.57
CA PHE A 36 23.45 19.94 2.16
C PHE A 36 23.15 21.18 1.32
N ASP A 37 23.92 21.39 0.27
CA ASP A 37 23.74 22.52 -0.63
C ASP A 37 23.69 22.04 -2.08
N GLY A 38 22.74 22.58 -2.84
CA GLY A 38 22.56 22.20 -4.24
C GLY A 38 21.47 23.02 -4.92
N ILE A 39 21.65 23.29 -6.19
CA ILE A 39 20.68 24.08 -6.98
C ILE A 39 19.34 23.33 -7.08
N ALA A 40 19.38 22.03 -7.29
CA ALA A 40 18.17 21.21 -7.39
C ALA A 40 17.43 21.10 -6.03
N LEU A 41 18.17 21.02 -4.91
CA LEU A 41 17.60 21.08 -3.55
C LEU A 41 16.88 22.40 -3.30
N GLN A 42 17.52 23.54 -3.65
CA GLN A 42 16.92 24.86 -3.50
C GLN A 42 15.67 25.01 -4.40
N GLN A 43 15.73 24.51 -5.64
CA GLN A 43 14.59 24.52 -6.56
C GLN A 43 13.41 23.71 -5.97
N LEU A 44 13.67 22.53 -5.43
CA LEU A 44 12.65 21.68 -4.84
C LEU A 44 12.04 22.31 -3.57
N ALA A 45 12.88 22.83 -2.67
CA ALA A 45 12.44 23.51 -1.46
C ALA A 45 11.57 24.76 -1.73
N GLY A 46 11.73 25.37 -2.90
CA GLY A 46 10.93 26.53 -3.34
C GLY A 46 9.58 26.17 -3.97
N LEU A 47 9.28 24.88 -4.19
CA LEU A 47 7.99 24.48 -4.76
C LEU A 47 6.88 24.55 -3.72
N SER A 48 5.71 25.04 -4.16
CA SER A 48 4.50 25.07 -3.34
C SER A 48 3.50 24.06 -3.92
N ARG A 49 3.17 23.01 -3.15
CA ARG A 49 2.25 21.91 -3.55
C ARG A 49 2.64 21.26 -4.88
N PRO A 50 3.84 20.69 -4.99
CA PRO A 50 4.30 20.07 -6.21
C PRO A 50 3.46 18.85 -6.57
N THR A 51 3.34 18.59 -7.86
CA THR A 51 2.86 17.32 -8.39
C THR A 51 4.07 16.49 -8.86
N SER A 52 3.86 15.19 -9.11
CA SER A 52 4.90 14.33 -9.69
C SER A 52 5.45 14.88 -11.00
N ARG A 53 4.64 15.64 -11.76
CA ARG A 53 5.04 16.31 -13.00
C ARG A 53 6.00 17.48 -12.75
N ASP A 54 5.74 18.26 -11.67
CA ASP A 54 6.56 19.40 -11.31
C ASP A 54 7.93 18.95 -10.80
N LEU A 55 8.01 17.79 -10.17
CA LEU A 55 9.28 17.21 -9.77
C LEU A 55 10.17 16.86 -10.97
N GLY A 56 9.61 16.33 -12.05
CA GLY A 56 10.34 15.98 -13.26
C GLY A 56 11.63 15.18 -12.99
N ASN A 57 12.79 15.76 -13.33
CA ASN A 57 14.10 15.17 -13.08
C ASN A 57 14.82 15.71 -11.83
N LEU A 58 14.15 16.56 -11.02
CA LEU A 58 14.74 17.13 -9.81
C LEU A 58 15.29 16.08 -8.86
N PRO A 59 14.57 14.97 -8.54
CA PRO A 59 15.08 13.97 -7.63
C PRO A 59 16.43 13.37 -8.08
N ALA A 60 16.56 13.02 -9.35
CA ALA A 60 17.81 12.47 -9.87
C ALA A 60 18.98 13.47 -9.76
N ARG A 61 18.71 14.77 -10.00
CA ARG A 61 19.70 15.84 -9.85
C ARG A 61 20.08 16.04 -8.39
N ILE A 62 19.12 16.03 -7.47
CA ILE A 62 19.36 16.18 -6.03
C ILE A 62 20.28 15.06 -5.53
N PHE A 63 20.01 13.81 -5.89
CA PHE A 63 20.85 12.70 -5.49
C PHE A 63 22.25 12.79 -6.09
N ALA A 64 22.38 13.26 -7.33
CA ALA A 64 23.69 13.52 -7.94
C ALA A 64 24.44 14.66 -7.22
N GLU A 65 23.77 15.74 -6.83
CA GLU A 65 24.34 16.84 -6.02
C GLU A 65 24.78 16.37 -4.62
N MET A 66 24.08 15.38 -4.06
CA MET A 66 24.47 14.70 -2.82
C MET A 66 25.59 13.65 -3.00
N GLY A 67 26.14 13.52 -4.23
CA GLY A 67 27.22 12.58 -4.54
C GLY A 67 26.78 11.13 -4.74
N LEU A 68 25.49 10.87 -4.87
CA LEU A 68 24.96 9.52 -5.07
C LEU A 68 24.90 9.17 -6.56
N LYS A 69 25.20 7.90 -6.87
CA LYS A 69 24.99 7.34 -8.20
C LYS A 69 23.54 6.88 -8.34
N PRO A 70 22.97 6.90 -9.56
CA PRO A 70 21.68 6.27 -9.81
C PRO A 70 21.69 4.80 -9.37
N ILE A 71 20.61 4.38 -8.75
CA ILE A 71 20.39 2.99 -8.35
C ILE A 71 19.16 2.43 -9.09
N ASP A 72 19.19 1.13 -9.35
CA ASP A 72 18.02 0.40 -9.86
C ASP A 72 17.07 -0.01 -8.73
N ARG A 73 15.94 -0.63 -9.10
CA ARG A 73 14.92 -1.04 -8.13
C ARG A 73 15.42 -2.14 -7.18
N ASP A 74 16.24 -3.07 -7.66
CA ASP A 74 16.77 -4.16 -6.84
C ASP A 74 17.75 -3.63 -5.79
N GLN A 75 18.61 -2.69 -6.17
CA GLN A 75 19.48 -1.99 -5.25
C GLN A 75 18.68 -1.16 -4.23
N ALA A 76 17.62 -0.48 -4.69
CA ALA A 76 16.75 0.31 -3.82
C ALA A 76 16.05 -0.53 -2.73
N VAL A 77 15.70 -1.79 -3.01
CA VAL A 77 15.12 -2.71 -2.01
C VAL A 77 16.13 -3.10 -0.94
N THR A 78 17.41 -3.24 -1.29
CA THR A 78 18.44 -3.71 -0.34
C THR A 78 18.87 -2.65 0.67
N ILE A 79 18.81 -1.36 0.33
CA ILE A 79 19.25 -0.26 1.20
C ILE A 79 18.44 -0.13 2.49
N PRO A 80 17.08 -0.06 2.47
CA PRO A 80 16.27 -0.06 3.68
C PRO A 80 16.52 -1.29 4.56
N LEU A 81 16.70 -2.45 3.96
CA LEU A 81 16.99 -3.70 4.68
C LEU A 81 18.32 -3.63 5.44
N ALA A 82 19.36 -3.09 4.83
CA ALA A 82 20.66 -2.90 5.45
C ALA A 82 20.64 -1.87 6.59
N ARG A 83 19.70 -0.93 6.58
CA ARG A 83 19.47 0.07 7.64
C ARG A 83 18.54 -0.42 8.75
N GLY A 84 18.03 -1.66 8.69
CA GLY A 84 17.12 -2.21 9.69
C GLY A 84 15.72 -1.59 9.64
N GLU A 85 15.31 -0.97 8.53
CA GLU A 85 13.95 -0.49 8.36
C GLU A 85 12.95 -1.65 8.37
N PRO A 86 11.74 -1.43 8.90
CA PRO A 86 10.73 -2.46 8.89
C PRO A 86 10.42 -2.88 7.46
N ARG A 87 10.48 -4.18 7.21
CA ARG A 87 10.21 -4.79 5.90
C ARG A 87 8.74 -4.74 5.51
N THR A 88 7.87 -4.32 6.44
CA THR A 88 6.42 -4.33 6.27
C THR A 88 5.81 -3.02 6.73
N SER A 89 4.63 -2.71 6.20
CA SER A 89 3.85 -1.59 6.71
C SER A 89 3.50 -1.79 8.20
N PRO A 90 3.29 -0.72 8.97
CA PRO A 90 2.82 -0.81 10.35
C PRO A 90 1.53 -1.62 10.49
N VAL A 91 0.66 -1.58 9.48
CA VAL A 91 -0.57 -2.38 9.42
C VAL A 91 -0.24 -3.86 9.41
N ILE A 92 0.60 -4.32 8.47
CA ILE A 92 0.98 -5.75 8.39
C ILE A 92 1.69 -6.20 9.68
N SER A 93 2.55 -5.36 10.24
CA SER A 93 3.20 -5.65 11.52
C SER A 93 2.18 -5.83 12.66
N SER A 94 1.14 -5.00 12.70
CA SER A 94 0.04 -5.11 13.66
C SER A 94 -0.76 -6.39 13.47
N LEU A 95 -1.04 -6.77 12.22
CA LEU A 95 -1.74 -8.02 11.87
C LEU A 95 -0.91 -9.25 12.28
N CYS A 96 0.39 -9.28 11.98
CA CYS A 96 1.29 -10.36 12.41
C CYS A 96 1.35 -10.50 13.94
N LYS A 97 1.34 -9.37 14.65
CA LYS A 97 1.34 -9.37 16.13
C LYS A 97 0.03 -9.88 16.71
N ALA A 98 -1.10 -9.53 16.11
CA ALA A 98 -2.43 -9.92 16.60
C ALA A 98 -2.80 -11.36 16.24
N PHE A 99 -2.29 -11.88 15.11
CA PHE A 99 -2.62 -13.18 14.56
C PHE A 99 -1.33 -14.01 14.34
N PRO A 100 -0.88 -14.79 15.34
CA PRO A 100 0.35 -15.59 15.22
C PRO A 100 0.35 -16.58 14.05
N ASP A 101 -0.81 -17.20 13.74
CA ASP A 101 -0.94 -18.11 12.60
C ASP A 101 -0.71 -17.39 11.28
N PHE A 102 -1.16 -16.14 11.17
CA PHE A 102 -0.84 -15.30 10.02
C PHE A 102 0.65 -14.97 9.95
N SER A 103 1.28 -14.69 11.08
CA SER A 103 2.73 -14.42 11.11
C SER A 103 3.54 -15.57 10.51
N GLU A 104 3.16 -16.82 10.80
CA GLU A 104 3.83 -17.99 10.21
C GLU A 104 3.53 -18.14 8.70
N ARG A 105 2.31 -17.86 8.27
CA ARG A 105 1.93 -17.86 6.86
C ARG A 105 2.67 -16.74 6.11
N TRP A 106 2.75 -15.55 6.68
CA TRP A 106 3.46 -14.41 6.11
C TRP A 106 4.97 -14.65 5.98
N LYS A 107 5.62 -15.32 6.92
CA LYS A 107 7.03 -15.73 6.80
C LYS A 107 7.26 -16.62 5.57
N LYS A 108 6.35 -17.55 5.29
CA LYS A 108 6.41 -18.41 4.10
C LYS A 108 6.21 -17.58 2.82
N HIS A 109 5.28 -16.63 2.84
CA HIS A 109 5.04 -15.70 1.74
C HIS A 109 6.31 -14.88 1.42
N ILE A 110 6.94 -14.28 2.43
CA ILE A 110 8.22 -13.57 2.28
C ILE A 110 9.33 -14.49 1.74
N ALA A 111 9.43 -15.72 2.26
CA ALA A 111 10.42 -16.68 1.77
C ALA A 111 10.22 -17.04 0.30
N TRP A 112 8.97 -17.16 -0.16
CA TRP A 112 8.65 -17.39 -1.57
C TRP A 112 9.10 -16.21 -2.48
N TRP A 113 9.06 -14.99 -1.97
CA TRP A 113 9.59 -13.78 -2.63
C TRP A 113 11.11 -13.60 -2.43
N GLY A 114 11.85 -14.67 -2.13
CA GLY A 114 13.30 -14.63 -1.95
C GLY A 114 13.77 -13.88 -0.71
N GLY A 115 12.93 -13.79 0.30
CA GLY A 115 13.21 -13.06 1.54
C GLY A 115 12.98 -11.54 1.45
N ASN A 116 12.51 -11.07 0.32
CA ASN A 116 12.19 -9.65 0.10
C ASN A 116 10.70 -9.36 0.39
N PRO A 117 10.35 -8.14 0.80
CA PRO A 117 8.96 -7.73 0.90
C PRO A 117 8.27 -7.81 -0.47
N ALA A 118 7.10 -8.45 -0.51
CA ALA A 118 6.28 -8.48 -1.71
C ALA A 118 5.59 -7.11 -1.99
N GLY A 119 5.68 -6.20 -1.03
CA GLY A 119 4.97 -4.94 -0.99
C GLY A 119 3.67 -5.02 -0.18
N SER A 120 3.31 -3.92 0.48
CA SER A 120 2.23 -3.90 1.47
C SER A 120 0.89 -4.41 0.94
N TYR A 121 0.57 -4.16 -0.32
CA TYR A 121 -0.67 -4.65 -0.96
C TYR A 121 -0.65 -6.16 -1.19
N ASN A 122 0.49 -6.73 -1.61
CA ASN A 122 0.64 -8.18 -1.77
C ASN A 122 0.63 -8.89 -0.41
N ASP A 123 1.27 -8.31 0.60
CA ASP A 123 1.24 -8.83 1.97
C ASP A 123 -0.19 -8.77 2.55
N MET A 124 -0.94 -7.71 2.25
CA MET A 124 -2.35 -7.58 2.64
C MET A 124 -3.23 -8.60 1.91
N ALA A 125 -2.98 -8.86 0.62
CA ALA A 125 -3.71 -9.90 -0.11
C ALA A 125 -3.48 -11.28 0.52
N GLU A 126 -2.25 -11.60 0.95
CA GLU A 126 -1.94 -12.82 1.68
C GLU A 126 -2.69 -12.90 3.03
N PHE A 127 -2.86 -11.75 3.72
CA PHE A 127 -3.69 -11.68 4.93
C PHE A 127 -5.17 -11.94 4.63
N VAL A 128 -5.70 -11.45 3.52
CA VAL A 128 -7.08 -11.75 3.10
C VAL A 128 -7.26 -13.25 2.85
N HIS A 129 -6.33 -13.89 2.15
CA HIS A 129 -6.37 -15.34 1.98
C HIS A 129 -6.35 -16.08 3.31
N PHE A 130 -5.51 -15.67 4.26
CA PHE A 130 -5.53 -16.21 5.62
C PHE A 130 -6.90 -16.01 6.29
N ALA A 131 -7.45 -14.80 6.26
CA ALA A 131 -8.72 -14.47 6.89
C ALA A 131 -9.89 -15.30 6.32
N VAL A 132 -9.90 -15.55 5.01
CA VAL A 132 -10.94 -16.33 4.34
C VAL A 132 -10.71 -17.84 4.55
N GLU A 133 -9.56 -18.35 4.15
CA GLU A 133 -9.28 -19.79 4.02
C GLU A 133 -8.94 -20.45 5.37
N ASP A 134 -8.15 -19.77 6.20
CA ASP A 134 -7.64 -20.34 7.44
C ASP A 134 -8.48 -19.97 8.67
N VAL A 135 -9.25 -18.87 8.59
CA VAL A 135 -10.06 -18.41 9.71
C VAL A 135 -11.55 -18.63 9.45
N PHE A 136 -12.13 -17.95 8.47
CA PHE A 136 -13.58 -17.94 8.25
C PHE A 136 -14.10 -19.32 7.78
N GLU A 137 -13.51 -19.93 6.75
CA GLU A 137 -13.94 -21.22 6.20
C GLU A 137 -13.72 -22.38 7.19
N LYS A 138 -12.80 -22.23 8.13
CA LYS A 138 -12.59 -23.17 9.23
C LYS A 138 -13.53 -22.93 10.43
N GLY A 139 -14.49 -21.99 10.31
CA GLY A 139 -15.48 -21.70 11.33
C GLY A 139 -14.96 -20.97 12.56
N ARG A 140 -13.78 -20.33 12.50
CA ARG A 140 -13.16 -19.56 13.59
C ARG A 140 -13.82 -18.17 13.69
N LEU A 141 -15.13 -18.14 14.03
CA LEU A 141 -15.95 -16.93 13.94
C LEU A 141 -15.52 -15.81 14.90
N ASP A 142 -15.02 -16.14 16.09
CA ASP A 142 -14.55 -15.14 17.05
C ASP A 142 -13.26 -14.48 16.56
N GLU A 143 -12.39 -15.22 15.92
CA GLU A 143 -11.19 -14.69 15.32
C GLU A 143 -11.52 -13.88 14.06
N THR A 144 -12.48 -14.32 13.24
CA THR A 144 -13.01 -13.51 12.14
C THR A 144 -13.49 -12.17 12.67
N ARG A 145 -14.26 -12.15 13.76
CA ARG A 145 -14.70 -10.90 14.39
C ARG A 145 -13.53 -10.06 14.88
N GLY A 146 -12.51 -10.67 15.47
CA GLY A 146 -11.28 -10.01 15.91
C GLY A 146 -10.51 -9.33 14.76
N ILE A 147 -10.46 -9.97 13.58
CA ILE A 147 -9.85 -9.39 12.38
C ILE A 147 -10.55 -8.07 12.02
N PHE A 148 -11.87 -8.09 11.85
CA PHE A 148 -12.61 -6.88 11.46
C PHE A 148 -12.59 -5.79 12.54
N GLN A 149 -12.59 -6.15 13.82
CA GLN A 149 -12.44 -5.20 14.93
C GLN A 149 -11.06 -4.52 14.91
N LEU A 150 -9.99 -5.26 14.62
CA LEU A 150 -8.66 -4.69 14.52
C LEU A 150 -8.54 -3.74 13.31
N LEU A 151 -9.07 -4.14 12.15
CA LEU A 151 -9.08 -3.30 10.96
C LEU A 151 -9.87 -2.00 11.19
N GLU A 152 -11.05 -2.10 11.82
CA GLU A 152 -11.84 -0.93 12.20
C GLU A 152 -11.07 0.00 13.13
N LYS A 153 -10.40 -0.54 14.15
CA LYS A 153 -9.56 0.25 15.06
C LYS A 153 -8.41 0.96 14.31
N LEU A 154 -7.75 0.27 13.39
CA LEU A 154 -6.68 0.84 12.58
C LEU A 154 -7.21 1.96 11.67
N LEU A 155 -8.45 1.87 11.18
CA LEU A 155 -9.08 2.87 10.33
C LEU A 155 -9.47 4.16 11.09
N VAL A 156 -9.73 4.10 12.39
CA VAL A 156 -10.12 5.28 13.20
C VAL A 156 -9.04 6.37 13.18
N GLU A 157 -7.77 5.97 13.31
CA GLU A 157 -6.62 6.89 13.38
C GLU A 157 -5.77 6.84 12.09
N ALA A 158 -6.29 6.26 11.03
CA ALA A 158 -5.56 5.99 9.81
C ALA A 158 -5.22 7.27 9.04
N ASP A 159 -3.96 7.39 8.62
CA ASP A 159 -3.58 8.25 7.52
C ASP A 159 -4.11 7.72 6.16
N GLN A 160 -3.92 8.49 5.11
CA GLN A 160 -4.45 8.13 3.79
C GLN A 160 -3.83 6.84 3.25
N GLU A 161 -2.55 6.59 3.50
CA GLU A 161 -1.86 5.36 3.05
C GLU A 161 -2.44 4.12 3.74
N THR A 162 -2.64 4.19 5.05
CA THR A 162 -3.30 3.14 5.84
C THR A 162 -4.73 2.90 5.38
N ARG A 163 -5.50 3.97 5.12
CA ARG A 163 -6.87 3.86 4.58
C ARG A 163 -6.89 3.17 3.22
N ASN A 164 -5.98 3.55 2.32
CA ASN A 164 -5.87 2.94 1.00
C ASN A 164 -5.46 1.46 1.12
N LEU A 165 -4.49 1.15 1.97
CA LEU A 165 -4.05 -0.24 2.16
C LEU A 165 -5.17 -1.12 2.72
N ILE A 166 -5.95 -0.64 3.67
CA ILE A 166 -7.09 -1.41 4.21
C ILE A 166 -8.25 -1.41 3.21
N GLY A 167 -8.60 -0.27 2.60
CA GLY A 167 -9.71 -0.17 1.64
C GLY A 167 -9.48 -1.01 0.39
N LEU A 168 -8.41 -0.74 -0.34
CA LEU A 168 -8.10 -1.41 -1.60
C LEU A 168 -7.37 -2.75 -1.36
N GLY A 169 -6.40 -2.76 -0.45
CA GLY A 169 -5.62 -3.97 -0.18
C GLY A 169 -6.44 -5.06 0.50
N PHE A 170 -7.24 -4.73 1.53
CA PHE A 170 -8.04 -5.72 2.25
C PHE A 170 -9.45 -5.87 1.67
N PHE A 171 -10.28 -4.82 1.67
CA PHE A 171 -11.70 -4.96 1.32
C PHE A 171 -11.95 -5.28 -0.16
N GLU A 172 -11.21 -4.68 -1.09
CA GLU A 172 -11.34 -5.03 -2.51
C GLU A 172 -10.85 -6.47 -2.76
N THR A 173 -9.73 -6.88 -2.14
CA THR A 173 -9.24 -8.25 -2.25
C THR A 173 -10.20 -9.24 -1.60
N LEU A 174 -10.78 -8.92 -0.43
CA LEU A 174 -11.80 -9.74 0.21
C LEU A 174 -13.00 -9.96 -0.71
N GLN A 175 -13.49 -8.90 -1.36
CA GLN A 175 -14.58 -8.99 -2.31
C GLN A 175 -14.24 -9.92 -3.47
N ASN A 176 -13.03 -9.77 -4.04
CA ASN A 176 -12.56 -10.63 -5.13
C ASN A 176 -12.43 -12.10 -4.70
N VAL A 177 -11.75 -12.37 -3.59
CA VAL A 177 -11.55 -13.74 -3.09
C VAL A 177 -12.87 -14.39 -2.71
N ALA A 178 -13.74 -13.67 -1.99
CA ALA A 178 -15.01 -14.20 -1.50
C ALA A 178 -16.06 -14.40 -2.60
N SER A 179 -16.02 -13.61 -3.68
CA SER A 179 -16.98 -13.73 -4.80
C SER A 179 -16.91 -15.10 -5.49
N TRP A 180 -15.78 -15.78 -5.44
CA TRP A 180 -15.58 -17.11 -6.00
C TRP A 180 -15.93 -18.26 -5.01
N ARG A 181 -16.36 -17.92 -3.79
CA ARG A 181 -16.69 -18.89 -2.74
C ARG A 181 -18.19 -19.15 -2.67
N PRO A 182 -18.62 -20.34 -2.21
CA PRO A 182 -20.03 -20.71 -2.15
C PRO A 182 -20.91 -19.75 -1.36
N ASN A 183 -20.34 -19.13 -0.29
CA ASN A 183 -21.05 -18.19 0.57
C ASN A 183 -21.04 -16.74 0.03
N GLY A 184 -20.23 -16.47 -0.99
CA GLY A 184 -20.06 -15.12 -1.54
C GLY A 184 -19.44 -14.12 -0.55
N ASP A 185 -19.45 -12.86 -0.93
CA ASP A 185 -18.85 -11.77 -0.18
C ASP A 185 -19.78 -11.20 0.93
N LYS A 186 -21.10 -11.35 0.76
CA LYS A 186 -22.12 -10.76 1.64
C LYS A 186 -22.08 -11.28 3.08
N VAL A 187 -21.51 -12.48 3.30
CA VAL A 187 -21.45 -13.11 4.62
C VAL A 187 -20.55 -12.37 5.60
N TYR A 188 -19.66 -11.51 5.12
CA TYR A 188 -18.72 -10.75 5.94
C TYR A 188 -19.32 -9.49 6.53
N GLY A 189 -20.38 -8.93 5.93
CA GLY A 189 -21.00 -7.67 6.37
C GLY A 189 -21.40 -7.63 7.84
N LYS A 190 -21.78 -8.78 8.42
CA LYS A 190 -22.12 -8.89 9.85
C LYS A 190 -20.95 -8.66 10.83
N PHE A 191 -19.73 -8.59 10.33
CA PHE A 191 -18.52 -8.32 11.12
C PHE A 191 -18.02 -6.89 10.98
N PHE A 192 -18.56 -6.10 10.02
CA PHE A 192 -18.09 -4.76 9.75
C PHE A 192 -18.44 -3.80 10.88
N GLY A 193 -17.53 -2.89 11.18
CA GLY A 193 -17.81 -1.68 11.94
C GLY A 193 -18.23 -0.54 11.00
N PRO A 194 -18.56 0.64 11.55
CA PRO A 194 -19.12 1.76 10.77
C PRO A 194 -18.23 2.23 9.62
N ILE A 195 -16.91 2.30 9.82
CA ILE A 195 -15.97 2.77 8.78
C ILE A 195 -15.80 1.68 7.71
N SER A 196 -15.69 0.42 8.14
CA SER A 196 -15.60 -0.73 7.24
C SER A 196 -16.85 -0.86 6.36
N GLU A 197 -18.03 -0.61 6.90
CA GLU A 197 -19.30 -0.64 6.16
C GLU A 197 -19.37 0.48 5.12
N GLN A 198 -18.90 1.67 5.46
CA GLN A 198 -18.79 2.77 4.51
C GLN A 198 -17.86 2.42 3.34
N ILE A 199 -16.63 1.96 3.63
CA ILE A 199 -15.65 1.57 2.61
C ILE A 199 -16.25 0.48 1.71
N TRP A 200 -16.89 -0.53 2.30
CA TRP A 200 -17.52 -1.61 1.55
C TRP A 200 -18.62 -1.10 0.61
N SER A 201 -19.45 -0.20 1.08
CA SER A 201 -20.51 0.41 0.27
C SER A 201 -19.95 1.22 -0.90
N GLU A 202 -18.89 1.99 -0.69
CA GLU A 202 -18.20 2.76 -1.74
C GLU A 202 -17.58 1.82 -2.80
N LEU A 203 -16.97 0.71 -2.39
CA LEU A 203 -16.47 -0.31 -3.31
C LEU A 203 -17.58 -0.95 -4.13
N GLN A 204 -18.73 -1.27 -3.52
CA GLN A 204 -19.88 -1.83 -4.24
C GLN A 204 -20.39 -0.88 -5.33
N ILE A 205 -20.49 0.43 -5.05
CA ILE A 205 -20.87 1.44 -6.03
C ILE A 205 -19.85 1.52 -7.18
N MET A 206 -18.57 1.52 -6.85
CA MET A 206 -17.48 1.54 -7.84
C MET A 206 -17.55 0.31 -8.77
N TRP A 207 -17.78 -0.88 -8.23
CA TRP A 207 -17.91 -2.11 -9.01
C TRP A 207 -19.17 -2.15 -9.85
N ALA A 208 -20.30 -1.67 -9.35
CA ALA A 208 -21.54 -1.54 -10.13
C ALA A 208 -21.33 -0.64 -11.36
N GLY A 209 -20.61 0.49 -11.19
CA GLY A 209 -20.26 1.35 -12.32
C GLY A 209 -19.33 0.67 -13.36
N LYS A 210 -18.38 -0.12 -12.92
CA LYS A 210 -17.49 -0.91 -13.81
C LYS A 210 -18.29 -2.01 -14.56
N SER A 211 -19.23 -2.67 -13.90
CA SER A 211 -20.09 -3.67 -14.51
C SER A 211 -20.94 -3.07 -15.64
N ASN A 212 -21.52 -1.89 -15.41
CA ASN A 212 -22.28 -1.17 -16.44
C ASN A 212 -21.41 -0.80 -17.65
N LEU A 213 -20.17 -0.39 -17.46
CA LEU A 213 -19.23 -0.12 -18.55
C LEU A 213 -18.92 -1.37 -19.38
N MET A 214 -18.68 -2.49 -18.73
CA MET A 214 -18.43 -3.77 -19.41
C MET A 214 -19.64 -4.27 -20.21
N ASP A 215 -20.86 -4.03 -19.71
CA ASP A 215 -22.09 -4.36 -20.42
C ASP A 215 -22.27 -3.49 -21.66
N VAL A 216 -21.93 -2.21 -21.60
CA VAL A 216 -21.91 -1.29 -22.75
C VAL A 216 -20.88 -1.75 -23.79
N ILE A 217 -19.67 -2.09 -23.38
CA ILE A 217 -18.60 -2.58 -24.27
C ILE A 217 -19.03 -3.88 -24.97
N ARG A 218 -19.66 -4.81 -24.24
CA ARG A 218 -20.15 -6.08 -24.81
C ARG A 218 -21.30 -5.87 -25.79
N ALA A 219 -22.20 -4.92 -25.53
CA ALA A 219 -23.30 -4.55 -26.44
C ALA A 219 -22.75 -3.95 -27.74
N ASP A 220 -21.75 -3.07 -27.67
CA ASP A 220 -21.10 -2.45 -28.82
C ASP A 220 -20.31 -3.47 -29.68
N GLN A 221 -19.69 -4.45 -29.05
CA GLN A 221 -19.03 -5.55 -29.77
C GLN A 221 -20.02 -6.45 -30.50
N LYS A 222 -21.17 -6.80 -29.91
CA LYS A 222 -22.21 -7.61 -30.55
C LYS A 222 -22.84 -6.93 -31.77
N THR A 223 -22.94 -5.61 -31.75
CA THR A 223 -23.44 -4.84 -32.92
C THR A 223 -22.45 -4.86 -34.07
N LYS A 224 -21.13 -4.81 -33.78
CA LYS A 224 -20.07 -4.85 -34.81
C LYS A 224 -19.86 -6.22 -35.46
N ASP A 225 -20.21 -7.30 -34.76
CA ASP A 225 -20.09 -8.67 -35.25
C ASP A 225 -21.35 -9.09 -36.06
N SER A 226 -22.35 -8.22 -36.15
CA SER A 226 -23.63 -8.48 -36.84
C SER A 226 -23.79 -7.73 -38.15
N ASP A 227 -22.85 -6.87 -38.54
CA ASP A 227 -22.72 -6.15 -39.80
C ASP A 227 -21.61 -6.78 -40.67
#